data_793cf542b64285490f60a2efbe7c4635
#
_entry.id   793cf542b64285490f60a2efbe7c4635
#
_cell.length_a   1.000
_cell.length_b   1.000
_cell.length_c   1.000
_cell.angle_alpha   90.00
_cell.angle_beta   90.00
_cell.angle_gamma   90.00
#
_symmetry.space_group_name_H-M   'P 1'
#
loop_
_entity.id
_entity.type
_entity.pdbx_description
1 polymer ?
#
loop_
_entity_poly.entity_id
_entity_poly.type
_entity_poly.pdbx_seq_one_letter_code
_entity_poly.pdbx_strand_id
1 'polypeptide(L)'
;MNWKPVIFIVTGLAAFGSQADEKELIAKGKTLFLTKICFTCHQTDPAVPAPAGLALKAPMFIGDFWGKEREVALGFGGKVVKVKMDEKYFIESVKMPMAKVVKGSLVPMPLPPPPITDEDIAALMAYVKSLSKPQVN
;
A
#
# COMPACT_ATOMS: atom_id res chain seq x y z
N MET A 1 -16.84 -50.40 -36.85
CA MET A 1 -15.81 -49.69 -36.06
C MET A 1 -16.51 -48.53 -35.37
N ASN A 2 -16.94 -48.74 -34.09
CA ASN A 2 -17.72 -47.74 -33.32
C ASN A 2 -16.80 -46.89 -32.51
N TRP A 3 -16.57 -45.65 -32.96
CA TRP A 3 -15.82 -44.65 -32.23
C TRP A 3 -16.76 -43.94 -31.22
N LYS A 4 -16.59 -44.23 -29.94
CA LYS A 4 -17.30 -43.50 -28.87
C LYS A 4 -16.49 -42.25 -28.53
N PRO A 5 -17.10 -41.05 -28.53
CA PRO A 5 -16.39 -39.85 -28.06
C PRO A 5 -16.19 -39.90 -26.56
N VAL A 6 -14.94 -39.74 -26.12
CA VAL A 6 -14.59 -39.55 -24.73
C VAL A 6 -14.82 -38.07 -24.39
N ILE A 7 -15.86 -37.80 -23.61
CA ILE A 7 -16.12 -36.47 -23.11
C ILE A 7 -15.19 -36.25 -21.91
N PHE A 8 -14.18 -35.40 -22.07
CA PHE A 8 -13.40 -34.87 -20.95
C PHE A 8 -14.22 -33.82 -20.25
N ILE A 9 -14.77 -34.16 -19.08
CA ILE A 9 -15.32 -33.17 -18.14
C ILE A 9 -14.14 -32.50 -17.48
N VAL A 10 -13.78 -31.30 -17.94
CA VAL A 10 -12.85 -30.42 -17.24
C VAL A 10 -13.61 -29.81 -16.06
N THR A 11 -13.48 -30.42 -14.89
CA THR A 11 -13.94 -29.83 -13.63
C THR A 11 -13.04 -28.62 -13.33
N GLY A 12 -13.54 -27.43 -13.68
CA GLY A 12 -12.93 -26.18 -13.27
C GLY A 12 -12.94 -26.08 -11.75
N LEU A 13 -11.80 -26.26 -11.10
CA LEU A 13 -11.61 -25.84 -9.71
C LEU A 13 -11.74 -24.31 -9.69
N ALA A 14 -12.93 -23.84 -9.31
CA ALA A 14 -13.14 -22.43 -9.07
C ALA A 14 -12.29 -22.02 -7.86
N ALA A 15 -11.42 -21.03 -8.06
CA ALA A 15 -10.58 -20.41 -7.04
C ALA A 15 -11.45 -19.58 -6.06
N PHE A 16 -12.17 -20.25 -5.16
CA PHE A 16 -12.95 -19.60 -4.09
C PHE A 16 -12.10 -19.13 -2.91
N GLY A 17 -10.78 -19.46 -2.89
CA GLY A 17 -9.86 -19.07 -1.80
C GLY A 17 -9.45 -17.60 -1.82
N SER A 18 -9.38 -16.95 -2.98
CA SER A 18 -8.67 -15.67 -3.12
C SER A 18 -9.40 -14.43 -2.58
N GLN A 19 -10.72 -14.40 -2.53
CA GLN A 19 -11.47 -13.22 -2.08
C GLN A 19 -11.62 -13.13 -0.56
N ALA A 20 -11.74 -14.25 0.13
CA ALA A 20 -11.79 -14.29 1.59
C ALA A 20 -10.44 -13.87 2.16
N ASP A 21 -9.36 -14.42 1.61
CA ASP A 21 -7.98 -14.11 1.99
C ASP A 21 -7.64 -12.62 1.74
N GLU A 22 -8.11 -12.03 0.63
CA GLU A 22 -7.92 -10.61 0.34
C GLU A 22 -8.64 -9.72 1.35
N LYS A 23 -9.87 -10.04 1.71
CA LYS A 23 -10.64 -9.27 2.72
C LYS A 23 -10.00 -9.32 4.09
N GLU A 24 -9.51 -10.48 4.50
CA GLU A 24 -8.81 -10.65 5.78
C GLU A 24 -7.51 -9.86 5.79
N LEU A 25 -6.75 -9.91 4.70
CA LEU A 25 -5.51 -9.15 4.55
C LEU A 25 -5.75 -7.63 4.62
N ILE A 26 -6.79 -7.13 3.96
CA ILE A 26 -7.21 -5.72 4.02
C ILE A 26 -7.61 -5.33 5.45
N ALA A 27 -8.38 -6.17 6.14
CA ALA A 27 -8.80 -5.92 7.52
C ALA A 27 -7.60 -5.88 8.48
N LYS A 28 -6.65 -6.82 8.34
CA LYS A 28 -5.38 -6.80 9.07
C LYS A 28 -4.60 -5.49 8.78
N GLY A 29 -4.51 -5.11 7.51
CA GLY A 29 -3.83 -3.88 7.09
C GLY A 29 -4.44 -2.63 7.71
N LYS A 30 -5.77 -2.54 7.75
CA LYS A 30 -6.49 -1.44 8.43
C LYS A 30 -6.17 -1.38 9.91
N THR A 31 -6.17 -2.52 10.59
CA THR A 31 -5.81 -2.61 12.01
C THR A 31 -4.37 -2.16 12.26
N LEU A 32 -3.43 -2.63 11.43
CA LEU A 32 -2.03 -2.21 11.49
C LEU A 32 -1.87 -0.71 11.24
N PHE A 33 -2.59 -0.15 10.27
CA PHE A 33 -2.56 1.27 9.97
C PHE A 33 -2.93 2.15 11.18
N LEU A 34 -3.89 1.69 11.98
CA LEU A 34 -4.30 2.34 13.21
C LEU A 34 -3.29 2.09 14.36
N THR A 35 -2.92 0.84 14.59
CA THR A 35 -2.05 0.46 15.73
C THR A 35 -0.60 0.92 15.56
N LYS A 36 -0.13 1.06 14.32
CA LYS A 36 1.17 1.63 13.99
C LYS A 36 1.14 3.15 13.80
N ILE A 37 0.01 3.79 14.14
CA ILE A 37 -0.22 5.25 14.10
C ILE A 37 0.04 5.92 12.74
N CYS A 38 -0.07 5.16 11.64
CA CYS A 38 0.14 5.67 10.29
C CYS A 38 -0.84 6.81 9.93
N PHE A 39 -2.06 6.74 10.48
CA PHE A 39 -3.14 7.73 10.25
C PHE A 39 -2.81 9.14 10.72
N THR A 40 -1.84 9.33 11.59
CA THR A 40 -1.44 10.66 12.07
C THR A 40 -0.86 11.54 10.95
N CYS A 41 -0.25 10.89 9.95
CA CYS A 41 0.37 11.56 8.81
C CYS A 41 -0.27 11.18 7.46
N HIS A 42 -0.81 9.98 7.32
CA HIS A 42 -1.37 9.50 6.05
C HIS A 42 -2.90 9.51 6.11
N GLN A 43 -3.50 10.47 5.42
CA GLN A 43 -4.95 10.57 5.32
C GLN A 43 -5.51 9.44 4.45
N THR A 44 -6.54 8.75 4.95
CA THR A 44 -7.26 7.66 4.26
C THR A 44 -8.75 7.94 4.09
N ASP A 45 -9.26 8.98 4.75
CA ASP A 45 -10.65 9.42 4.68
C ASP A 45 -10.67 10.94 4.42
N PRO A 46 -11.39 11.42 3.40
CA PRO A 46 -11.51 12.84 3.12
C PRO A 46 -12.06 13.67 4.27
N ALA A 47 -12.91 13.06 5.12
CA ALA A 47 -13.51 13.71 6.27
C ALA A 47 -12.58 13.80 7.50
N VAL A 48 -11.48 13.03 7.51
CA VAL A 48 -10.56 12.95 8.64
C VAL A 48 -9.19 13.49 8.22
N PRO A 49 -8.89 14.78 8.50
CA PRO A 49 -7.63 15.37 8.11
C PRO A 49 -6.44 14.82 8.91
N ALA A 50 -5.27 14.76 8.27
CA ALA A 50 -4.00 14.40 8.89
C ALA A 50 -3.03 15.60 8.79
N PRO A 51 -3.17 16.64 9.67
CA PRO A 51 -2.42 17.90 9.53
C PRO A 51 -0.91 17.73 9.65
N ALA A 52 -0.43 16.76 10.43
CA ALA A 52 0.99 16.44 10.50
C ALA A 52 1.53 15.94 9.14
N GLY A 53 0.71 15.20 8.39
CA GLY A 53 1.04 14.75 7.05
C GLY A 53 1.24 15.90 6.07
N LEU A 54 0.46 16.94 6.15
CA LEU A 54 0.62 18.14 5.31
C LEU A 54 1.97 18.81 5.56
N ALA A 55 2.35 19.00 6.81
CA ALA A 55 3.63 19.59 7.18
C ALA A 55 4.82 18.75 6.73
N LEU A 56 4.69 17.42 6.77
CA LEU A 56 5.73 16.46 6.38
C LEU A 56 5.64 16.03 4.90
N LYS A 57 4.68 16.58 4.15
CA LYS A 57 4.41 16.19 2.75
C LYS A 57 4.19 14.68 2.59
N ALA A 58 3.63 14.04 3.60
CA ALA A 58 3.25 12.64 3.55
C ALA A 58 2.18 12.42 2.48
N PRO A 59 2.24 11.33 1.72
CA PRO A 59 1.20 11.05 0.72
C PRO A 59 -0.13 10.75 1.40
N MET A 60 -1.19 11.30 0.86
CA MET A 60 -2.55 10.85 1.15
C MET A 60 -2.81 9.55 0.39
N PHE A 61 -3.48 8.62 1.04
CA PHE A 61 -3.87 7.34 0.43
C PHE A 61 -5.32 7.36 -0.08
N ILE A 62 -5.83 8.56 -0.38
CA ILE A 62 -7.14 8.78 -0.97
C ILE A 62 -6.96 8.98 -2.47
N GLY A 63 -7.73 8.26 -3.27
CA GLY A 63 -7.69 8.39 -4.73
C GLY A 63 -6.42 7.80 -5.35
N ASP A 64 -5.80 8.55 -6.25
CA ASP A 64 -4.72 8.07 -7.11
C ASP A 64 -3.35 8.13 -6.46
N PHE A 65 -3.05 7.30 -5.49
CA PHE A 65 -1.69 7.18 -4.96
C PHE A 65 -0.79 6.38 -5.89
N TRP A 66 -1.26 5.21 -6.34
CA TRP A 66 -0.47 4.25 -7.08
C TRP A 66 -0.16 4.69 -8.52
N GLY A 67 1.06 4.41 -8.96
CA GLY A 67 1.50 4.66 -10.34
C GLY A 67 1.92 6.09 -10.64
N LYS A 68 1.69 7.05 -9.73
CA LYS A 68 2.15 8.43 -9.88
C LYS A 68 3.64 8.56 -9.63
N GLU A 69 4.25 9.56 -10.26
CA GLU A 69 5.63 9.98 -9.97
C GLU A 69 5.66 11.01 -8.84
N ARG A 70 6.73 10.97 -8.07
CA ARG A 70 7.06 12.04 -7.12
C ARG A 70 8.56 12.25 -7.04
N GLU A 71 8.95 13.45 -6.60
CA GLU A 71 10.34 13.79 -6.33
C GLU A 71 10.71 13.43 -4.89
N VAL A 72 11.83 12.74 -4.77
CA VAL A 72 12.42 12.35 -3.48
C VAL A 72 13.90 12.68 -3.45
N ALA A 73 14.42 13.00 -2.28
CA ALA A 73 15.85 13.08 -2.05
C ALA A 73 16.38 11.70 -1.66
N LEU A 74 17.51 11.29 -2.22
CA LEU A 74 18.24 10.08 -1.82
C LEU A 74 18.94 10.36 -0.49
N GLY A 75 18.36 9.85 0.60
CA GLY A 75 18.70 10.27 1.95
C GLY A 75 18.12 11.65 2.28
N PHE A 76 18.31 12.09 3.51
CA PHE A 76 17.87 13.40 3.95
C PHE A 76 18.81 14.49 3.42
N GLY A 77 18.28 15.38 2.57
CA GLY A 77 19.07 16.46 1.93
C GLY A 77 19.95 16.01 0.76
N GLY A 78 19.83 14.78 0.30
CA GLY A 78 20.60 14.27 -0.83
C GLY A 78 20.06 14.66 -2.20
N LYS A 79 20.63 14.05 -3.26
CA LYS A 79 20.21 14.29 -4.64
C LYS A 79 18.74 13.99 -4.86
N VAL A 80 18.03 14.92 -5.49
CA VAL A 80 16.63 14.73 -5.86
C VAL A 80 16.51 13.89 -7.12
N VAL A 81 15.65 12.89 -7.07
CA VAL A 81 15.29 12.01 -8.18
C VAL A 81 13.78 11.83 -8.26
N LYS A 82 13.27 11.46 -9.43
CA LYS A 82 11.88 11.03 -9.59
C LYS A 82 11.75 9.53 -9.34
N VAL A 83 10.73 9.15 -8.61
CA VAL A 83 10.37 7.75 -8.34
C VAL A 83 8.90 7.53 -8.66
N LYS A 84 8.57 6.32 -9.11
CA LYS A 84 7.19 5.89 -9.26
C LYS A 84 6.68 5.34 -7.94
N MET A 85 5.49 5.73 -7.52
CA MET A 85 4.82 5.19 -6.33
C MET A 85 4.21 3.83 -6.69
N ASP A 86 5.03 2.81 -6.63
CA ASP A 86 4.70 1.40 -6.85
C ASP A 86 4.88 0.58 -5.57
N GLU A 87 4.65 -0.73 -5.65
CA GLU A 87 4.80 -1.64 -4.51
C GLU A 87 6.21 -1.63 -3.94
N LYS A 88 7.22 -1.60 -4.80
CA LYS A 88 8.64 -1.56 -4.39
C LYS A 88 8.94 -0.29 -3.60
N TYR A 89 8.47 0.85 -4.09
CA TYR A 89 8.62 2.13 -3.38
C TYR A 89 7.87 2.12 -2.04
N PHE A 90 6.66 1.56 -2.00
CA PHE A 90 5.88 1.44 -0.76
C PHE A 90 6.63 0.61 0.30
N ILE A 91 7.11 -0.59 -0.08
CA ILE A 91 7.86 -1.48 0.82
C ILE A 91 9.13 -0.79 1.34
N GLU A 92 9.89 -0.17 0.44
CA GLU A 92 11.12 0.54 0.81
C GLU A 92 10.85 1.71 1.76
N SER A 93 9.77 2.49 1.50
CA SER A 93 9.40 3.63 2.34
C SER A 93 9.03 3.23 3.76
N VAL A 94 8.41 2.07 3.95
CA VAL A 94 8.05 1.56 5.27
C VAL A 94 9.26 0.97 6.00
N LYS A 95 10.12 0.25 5.28
CA LYS A 95 11.31 -0.41 5.87
C LYS A 95 12.48 0.53 6.11
N MET A 96 12.69 1.45 5.18
CA MET A 96 13.86 2.32 5.13
C MET A 96 13.45 3.77 4.78
N PRO A 97 12.68 4.45 5.64
CA PRO A 97 12.13 5.77 5.34
C PRO A 97 13.20 6.85 5.09
N MET A 98 14.42 6.62 5.56
CA MET A 98 15.56 7.50 5.29
C MET A 98 16.16 7.32 3.91
N ALA A 99 15.89 6.22 3.21
CA ALA A 99 16.50 5.96 1.90
C ALA A 99 16.01 6.94 0.83
N LYS A 100 14.73 7.29 0.88
CA LYS A 100 14.07 8.22 -0.07
C LYS A 100 13.11 9.13 0.70
N VAL A 101 13.54 10.34 0.95
CA VAL A 101 12.75 11.36 1.67
C VAL A 101 12.03 12.26 0.67
N VAL A 102 10.74 12.50 0.86
CA VAL A 102 9.97 13.37 -0.04
C VAL A 102 10.62 14.75 -0.12
N LYS A 103 10.80 15.25 -1.34
CA LYS A 103 11.37 16.60 -1.58
C LYS A 103 10.58 17.67 -0.81
N GLY A 104 11.30 18.42 0.01
CA GLY A 104 10.74 19.48 0.82
C GLY A 104 9.99 19.01 2.06
N SER A 105 10.07 17.73 2.43
CA SER A 105 9.68 17.28 3.76
C SER A 105 10.67 17.81 4.82
N LEU A 106 10.12 18.20 5.97
CA LEU A 106 10.93 18.71 7.09
C LEU A 106 11.73 17.61 7.78
N VAL A 107 11.17 16.40 7.80
CA VAL A 107 11.78 15.20 8.39
C VAL A 107 11.37 13.97 7.59
N PRO A 108 12.15 12.88 7.60
CA PRO A 108 11.74 11.61 7.02
C PRO A 108 10.55 11.02 7.80
N MET A 109 9.84 10.08 7.17
CA MET A 109 8.83 9.29 7.87
C MET A 109 9.49 8.55 9.05
N PRO A 110 8.95 8.61 10.26
CA PRO A 110 9.46 7.82 11.37
C PRO A 110 9.25 6.32 11.12
N LEU A 111 10.15 5.49 11.62
CA LEU A 111 9.96 4.05 11.62
C LEU A 111 8.76 3.68 12.51
N PRO A 112 7.83 2.85 12.02
CA PRO A 112 6.71 2.41 12.85
C PRO A 112 7.21 1.52 14.00
N PRO A 113 6.80 1.81 15.24
CA PRO A 113 7.11 0.95 16.39
C PRO A 113 6.12 -0.22 16.50
N PRO A 114 6.49 -1.34 17.08
CA PRO A 114 7.78 -2.04 17.05
C PRO A 114 8.11 -2.55 15.65
N PRO A 115 9.15 -3.35 15.43
CA PRO A 115 9.51 -3.82 14.09
C PRO A 115 8.31 -4.32 13.31
N ILE A 116 8.22 -3.95 12.03
CA ILE A 116 7.15 -4.35 11.11
C ILE A 116 7.65 -5.52 10.26
N THR A 117 6.87 -6.59 10.16
CA THR A 117 7.21 -7.77 9.36
C THR A 117 6.84 -7.58 7.88
N ASP A 118 7.34 -8.46 7.01
CA ASP A 118 6.98 -8.44 5.59
C ASP A 118 5.50 -8.75 5.37
N GLU A 119 4.92 -9.64 6.18
CA GLU A 119 3.48 -9.93 6.19
C GLU A 119 2.65 -8.73 6.62
N ASP A 120 3.14 -7.94 7.59
CA ASP A 120 2.47 -6.72 8.01
C ASP A 120 2.51 -5.66 6.91
N ILE A 121 3.63 -5.53 6.20
CA ILE A 121 3.75 -4.62 5.06
C ILE A 121 2.83 -5.05 3.92
N ALA A 122 2.73 -6.35 3.63
CA ALA A 122 1.80 -6.88 2.64
C ALA A 122 0.34 -6.55 2.99
N ALA A 123 -0.03 -6.67 4.26
CA ALA A 123 -1.37 -6.33 4.75
C ALA A 123 -1.63 -4.80 4.65
N LEU A 124 -0.68 -3.96 5.07
CA LEU A 124 -0.77 -2.50 4.91
C LEU A 124 -0.93 -2.11 3.45
N MET A 125 -0.15 -2.72 2.56
CA MET A 125 -0.22 -2.47 1.11
C MET A 125 -1.58 -2.86 0.53
N ALA A 126 -2.14 -4.01 0.94
CA ALA A 126 -3.48 -4.44 0.54
C ALA A 126 -4.55 -3.45 0.99
N TYR A 127 -4.46 -2.95 2.22
CA TYR A 127 -5.35 -1.92 2.72
C TYR A 127 -5.25 -0.62 1.92
N VAL A 128 -4.03 -0.09 1.71
CA VAL A 128 -3.83 1.14 0.93
C VAL A 128 -4.29 0.99 -0.52
N LYS A 129 -4.10 -0.17 -1.13
CA LYS A 129 -4.63 -0.48 -2.47
C LYS A 129 -6.17 -0.47 -2.49
N SER A 130 -6.81 -0.97 -1.44
CA SER A 130 -8.27 -0.98 -1.35
C SER A 130 -8.89 0.41 -1.32
N LEU A 131 -8.17 1.40 -0.79
CA LEU A 131 -8.61 2.81 -0.76
C LEU A 131 -8.55 3.49 -2.13
N SER A 132 -7.72 2.98 -3.04
CA SER A 132 -7.52 3.54 -4.38
C SER A 132 -8.45 2.94 -5.44
N LYS A 133 -9.20 1.90 -5.12
CA LYS A 133 -10.21 1.33 -6.03
C LYS A 133 -11.38 2.30 -6.15
N PRO A 134 -11.90 2.55 -7.37
CA PRO A 134 -13.15 3.28 -7.52
C PRO A 134 -14.22 2.59 -6.67
N GLN A 135 -14.91 3.36 -5.81
CA GLN A 135 -16.09 2.87 -5.12
C GLN A 135 -17.12 2.62 -6.22
N VAL A 136 -17.32 1.36 -6.61
CA VAL A 136 -18.42 0.97 -7.50
C VAL A 136 -19.68 1.07 -6.66
N ASN A 137 -20.37 2.19 -6.83
CA ASN A 137 -21.73 2.38 -6.29
C ASN A 137 -22.72 1.53 -7.07
#